data_66629bfee58aa567f2de72c96221b83c
#
_entry.id   66629bfee58aa567f2de72c96221b83c
#
_cell.length_a   1.000
_cell.length_b   1.000
_cell.length_c   1.000
_cell.angle_alpha   90.00
_cell.angle_beta   90.00
_cell.angle_gamma   90.00
#
_symmetry.space_group_name_H-M   'P 1'
#
loop_
_entity.id
_entity.type
_entity.pdbx_description
1 polymer ?
#
loop_
_entity_poly.entity_id
_entity_poly.type
_entity_poly.pdbx_seq_one_letter_code
_entity_poly.pdbx_strand_id
1 'polypeptide(L)'
;MFGLAGKWKKRRSDRLERLARAIEAVGAHDQHLLDESVRVDQLKGDGAMQLYQICREFVEALNERLSEPAVMLAPFEWERDNFDDGQTNFFQISLRGRLLQVEFRSTDEMYSREDFRKPYILHGTARSFNQESLERNRMGEQRIFCCPAGKSTEWFFFDARTYRTGHLNSDYLAAELERLL
;
A
#
# COMPACT_ATOMS: atom_id res chain seq x y z
N MET A 1 -17.71 66.03 -18.11
CA MET A 1 -18.13 64.98 -17.12
C MET A 1 -18.17 63.57 -17.67
N PHE A 2 -17.23 63.12 -18.52
CA PHE A 2 -17.29 61.75 -19.14
C PHE A 2 -16.21 60.79 -18.70
N GLY A 3 -15.34 61.15 -17.74
CA GLY A 3 -14.16 60.32 -17.39
C GLY A 3 -14.37 59.27 -16.27
N LEU A 4 -15.35 59.44 -15.39
CA LEU A 4 -15.51 58.57 -14.19
C LEU A 4 -16.26 57.28 -14.51
N ALA A 5 -17.27 57.28 -15.33
CA ALA A 5 -18.04 56.07 -15.69
C ALA A 5 -17.21 55.04 -16.47
N GLY A 6 -16.30 55.48 -17.31
CA GLY A 6 -15.36 54.59 -18.04
C GLY A 6 -14.35 53.89 -17.13
N LYS A 7 -13.81 54.57 -16.12
CA LYS A 7 -12.88 53.99 -15.13
C LYS A 7 -13.57 52.94 -14.24
N TRP A 8 -14.81 53.15 -13.88
CA TRP A 8 -15.59 52.16 -13.08
C TRP A 8 -15.93 50.91 -13.88
N LYS A 9 -16.33 51.03 -15.14
CA LYS A 9 -16.55 49.89 -16.04
C LYS A 9 -15.28 49.07 -16.23
N LYS A 10 -14.11 49.71 -16.48
CA LYS A 10 -12.86 49.06 -16.67
C LYS A 10 -12.40 48.29 -15.39
N ARG A 11 -12.47 48.94 -14.22
CA ARG A 11 -12.14 48.28 -12.93
C ARG A 11 -13.05 47.08 -12.62
N ARG A 12 -14.31 47.14 -12.97
CA ARG A 12 -15.28 46.04 -12.80
C ARG A 12 -14.95 44.89 -13.74
N SER A 13 -14.60 45.16 -15.00
CA SER A 13 -14.17 44.17 -15.97
C SER A 13 -12.89 43.47 -15.52
N ASP A 14 -11.87 44.22 -15.12
CA ASP A 14 -10.58 43.68 -14.63
C ASP A 14 -10.76 42.80 -13.37
N ARG A 15 -11.75 43.15 -12.52
CA ARG A 15 -12.06 42.32 -11.34
C ARG A 15 -12.75 41.02 -11.72
N LEU A 16 -13.68 41.04 -12.66
CA LEU A 16 -14.40 39.87 -13.16
C LEU A 16 -13.42 38.94 -13.91
N GLU A 17 -12.52 39.47 -14.71
CA GLU A 17 -11.48 38.67 -15.37
C GLU A 17 -10.53 37.97 -14.38
N ARG A 18 -10.11 38.66 -13.32
CA ARG A 18 -9.29 38.05 -12.27
C ARG A 18 -10.05 36.97 -11.52
N LEU A 19 -11.34 37.20 -11.24
CA LEU A 19 -12.18 36.22 -10.58
C LEU A 19 -12.40 34.99 -11.48
N ALA A 20 -12.66 35.19 -12.77
CA ALA A 20 -12.80 34.09 -13.72
C ALA A 20 -11.52 33.21 -13.77
N ARG A 21 -10.33 33.83 -13.89
CA ARG A 21 -9.06 33.10 -13.86
C ARG A 21 -8.84 32.36 -12.54
N ALA A 22 -9.23 32.96 -11.43
CA ALA A 22 -9.12 32.30 -10.13
C ALA A 22 -10.05 31.07 -10.04
N ILE A 23 -11.28 31.18 -10.53
CA ILE A 23 -12.24 30.06 -10.59
C ILE A 23 -11.73 28.95 -11.50
N GLU A 24 -11.19 29.28 -12.68
CA GLU A 24 -10.60 28.31 -13.59
C GLU A 24 -9.39 27.61 -12.97
N ALA A 25 -8.52 28.35 -12.28
CA ALA A 25 -7.36 27.77 -11.58
C ALA A 25 -7.76 26.83 -10.45
N VAL A 26 -8.78 27.19 -9.66
CA VAL A 26 -9.34 26.32 -8.62
C VAL A 26 -9.94 25.05 -9.25
N GLY A 27 -10.74 25.21 -10.31
CA GLY A 27 -11.33 24.06 -11.01
C GLY A 27 -10.28 23.10 -11.58
N ALA A 28 -9.20 23.63 -12.16
CA ALA A 28 -8.09 22.80 -12.64
C ALA A 28 -7.35 22.09 -11.51
N HIS A 29 -7.17 22.74 -10.37
CA HIS A 29 -6.56 22.14 -9.19
C HIS A 29 -7.43 21.01 -8.62
N ASP A 30 -8.72 21.24 -8.47
CA ASP A 30 -9.67 20.25 -7.97
C ASP A 30 -9.73 19.02 -8.89
N GLN A 31 -9.73 19.24 -10.21
CA GLN A 31 -9.67 18.14 -11.18
C GLN A 31 -8.38 17.31 -11.05
N HIS A 32 -7.24 17.98 -10.88
CA HIS A 32 -5.96 17.29 -10.66
C HIS A 32 -5.99 16.43 -9.39
N LEU A 33 -6.57 16.92 -8.30
CA LEU A 33 -6.71 16.15 -7.05
C LEU A 33 -7.61 14.93 -7.24
N LEU A 34 -8.71 15.07 -7.98
CA LEU A 34 -9.60 13.94 -8.29
C LEU A 34 -8.89 12.89 -9.14
N ASP A 35 -8.17 13.29 -10.17
CA ASP A 35 -7.41 12.37 -11.04
C ASP A 35 -6.33 11.62 -10.25
N GLU A 36 -5.64 12.30 -9.34
CA GLU A 36 -4.63 11.70 -8.47
C GLU A 36 -5.25 10.71 -7.48
N SER A 37 -6.41 11.05 -6.89
CA SER A 37 -7.14 10.14 -6.01
C SER A 37 -7.53 8.84 -6.71
N VAL A 38 -8.12 8.94 -7.91
CA VAL A 38 -8.47 7.77 -8.73
C VAL A 38 -7.24 6.91 -9.04
N ARG A 39 -6.12 7.56 -9.35
CA ARG A 39 -4.86 6.87 -9.61
C ARG A 39 -4.35 6.13 -8.37
N VAL A 40 -4.39 6.75 -7.20
CA VAL A 40 -3.96 6.13 -5.94
C VAL A 40 -4.83 4.93 -5.59
N ASP A 41 -6.15 5.03 -5.77
CA ASP A 41 -7.07 3.91 -5.52
C ASP A 41 -6.78 2.71 -6.45
N GLN A 42 -6.43 3.00 -7.71
CA GLN A 42 -5.96 1.95 -8.63
C GLN A 42 -4.66 1.31 -8.14
N LEU A 43 -3.68 2.11 -7.71
CA LEU A 43 -2.40 1.62 -7.20
C LEU A 43 -2.54 0.82 -5.91
N LYS A 44 -3.49 1.14 -5.04
CA LYS A 44 -3.79 0.35 -3.83
C LYS A 44 -4.23 -1.07 -4.20
N GLY A 45 -5.21 -1.21 -5.10
CA GLY A 45 -5.66 -2.51 -5.59
C GLY A 45 -4.55 -3.30 -6.29
N ASP A 46 -3.74 -2.63 -7.12
CA ASP A 46 -2.59 -3.25 -7.78
C ASP A 46 -1.52 -3.69 -6.79
N GLY A 47 -1.24 -2.87 -5.76
CA GLY A 47 -0.31 -3.21 -4.68
C GLY A 47 -0.76 -4.41 -3.86
N ALA A 48 -2.05 -4.48 -3.53
CA ALA A 48 -2.63 -5.62 -2.84
C ALA A 48 -2.53 -6.91 -3.68
N MET A 49 -2.85 -6.82 -4.98
CA MET A 49 -2.72 -7.95 -5.91
C MET A 49 -1.26 -8.39 -6.07
N GLN A 50 -0.33 -7.45 -6.15
CA GLN A 50 1.11 -7.74 -6.20
C GLN A 50 1.57 -8.52 -4.97
N LEU A 51 1.14 -8.12 -3.77
CA LEU A 51 1.49 -8.83 -2.54
C LEU A 51 0.96 -10.25 -2.52
N TYR A 52 -0.29 -10.45 -2.96
CA TYR A 52 -0.86 -11.78 -3.11
C TYR A 52 -0.05 -12.64 -4.09
N GLN A 53 0.34 -12.09 -5.24
CA GLN A 53 1.15 -12.79 -6.23
C GLN A 53 2.52 -13.20 -5.68
N ILE A 54 3.19 -12.31 -4.93
CA ILE A 54 4.46 -12.62 -4.25
C ILE A 54 4.28 -13.83 -3.32
N CYS A 55 3.22 -13.85 -2.51
CA CYS A 55 2.92 -14.95 -1.60
C CYS A 55 2.60 -16.25 -2.37
N ARG A 56 1.80 -16.17 -3.43
CA ARG A 56 1.39 -17.31 -4.25
C ARG A 56 2.59 -17.94 -4.97
N GLU A 57 3.37 -17.14 -5.69
CA GLU A 57 4.55 -17.62 -6.41
C GLU A 57 5.58 -18.25 -5.46
N PHE A 58 5.75 -17.69 -4.27
CA PHE A 58 6.60 -18.28 -3.23
C PHE A 58 6.11 -19.68 -2.79
N VAL A 59 4.81 -19.81 -2.50
CA VAL A 59 4.21 -21.08 -2.06
C VAL A 59 4.26 -22.12 -3.17
N GLU A 60 3.94 -21.77 -4.41
CA GLU A 60 4.03 -22.63 -5.59
C GLU A 60 5.48 -23.11 -5.79
N ALA A 61 6.45 -22.20 -5.83
CA ALA A 61 7.85 -22.51 -6.04
C ALA A 61 8.43 -23.39 -4.91
N LEU A 62 7.97 -23.24 -3.68
CA LEU A 62 8.41 -24.08 -2.56
C LEU A 62 7.79 -25.49 -2.65
N ASN A 63 6.49 -25.59 -2.94
CA ASN A 63 5.82 -26.88 -3.11
C ASN A 63 6.35 -27.70 -4.27
N GLU A 64 6.78 -27.06 -5.38
CA GLU A 64 7.45 -27.76 -6.49
C GLU A 64 8.76 -28.46 -6.10
N ARG A 65 9.41 -28.02 -5.03
CA ARG A 65 10.70 -28.57 -4.54
C ARG A 65 10.53 -29.58 -3.42
N LEU A 66 9.34 -29.68 -2.85
CA LEU A 66 9.00 -30.64 -1.82
C LEU A 66 8.57 -31.99 -2.46
N SER A 67 8.89 -33.11 -1.82
CA SER A 67 8.40 -34.42 -2.25
C SER A 67 6.88 -34.52 -2.19
N GLU A 68 6.26 -33.84 -1.22
CA GLU A 68 4.81 -33.67 -1.07
C GLU A 68 4.51 -32.20 -0.76
N PRO A 69 3.51 -31.60 -1.42
CA PRO A 69 3.09 -30.23 -1.11
C PRO A 69 2.67 -30.11 0.35
N ALA A 70 3.25 -29.17 1.07
CA ALA A 70 3.03 -29.00 2.50
C ALA A 70 2.76 -27.54 2.90
N VAL A 71 2.97 -26.60 1.98
CA VAL A 71 2.80 -25.17 2.21
C VAL A 71 1.48 -24.72 1.58
N MET A 72 0.69 -24.01 2.36
CA MET A 72 -0.62 -23.51 1.93
C MET A 72 -0.67 -21.99 2.03
N LEU A 73 -1.36 -21.37 1.06
CA LEU A 73 -1.71 -19.95 1.08
C LEU A 73 -3.21 -19.80 1.36
N ALA A 74 -3.58 -18.93 2.24
CA ALA A 74 -4.95 -18.52 2.50
C ALA A 74 -5.09 -16.98 2.35
N PRO A 75 -6.11 -16.51 1.61
CA PRO A 75 -7.04 -17.29 0.79
C PRO A 75 -6.33 -18.01 -0.36
N PHE A 76 -6.85 -19.14 -0.81
CA PHE A 76 -6.29 -19.92 -1.91
C PHE A 76 -6.43 -19.19 -3.26
N GLU A 77 -7.52 -18.48 -3.45
CA GLU A 77 -7.79 -17.61 -4.59
C GLU A 77 -8.08 -16.22 -4.08
N TRP A 78 -7.51 -15.22 -4.74
CA TRP A 78 -7.74 -13.83 -4.43
C TRP A 78 -7.60 -12.99 -5.69
N GLU A 79 -8.57 -12.13 -5.91
CA GLU A 79 -8.65 -11.22 -7.05
C GLU A 79 -8.62 -9.78 -6.57
N ARG A 80 -8.34 -8.85 -7.47
CA ARG A 80 -8.28 -7.42 -7.16
C ARG A 80 -9.56 -6.90 -6.50
N ASP A 81 -10.73 -7.41 -6.92
CA ASP A 81 -12.03 -7.02 -6.40
C ASP A 81 -12.28 -7.51 -4.96
N ASN A 82 -11.44 -8.40 -4.45
CA ASN A 82 -11.46 -8.80 -3.04
C ASN A 82 -10.73 -7.79 -2.12
N PHE A 83 -10.00 -6.82 -2.68
CA PHE A 83 -9.36 -5.77 -1.91
C PHE A 83 -10.41 -4.86 -1.29
N ASP A 84 -10.41 -4.76 0.04
CA ASP A 84 -11.25 -3.84 0.79
C ASP A 84 -10.43 -2.65 1.28
N ASP A 85 -10.67 -1.48 0.69
CA ASP A 85 -9.96 -0.23 1.01
C ASP A 85 -10.27 0.27 2.43
N GLY A 86 -11.46 -0.06 2.96
CA GLY A 86 -11.95 0.34 4.27
C GLY A 86 -11.60 -0.62 5.41
N GLN A 87 -11.03 -1.77 5.12
CA GLN A 87 -10.81 -2.84 6.08
C GLN A 87 -9.37 -3.35 6.08
N THR A 88 -9.07 -4.22 7.04
CA THR A 88 -7.81 -4.97 7.06
C THR A 88 -7.90 -6.14 6.10
N ASN A 89 -6.99 -6.20 5.15
CA ASN A 89 -6.79 -7.33 4.26
C ASN A 89 -5.74 -8.27 4.86
N PHE A 90 -5.85 -9.56 4.53
CA PHE A 90 -5.08 -10.58 5.23
C PHE A 90 -4.69 -11.72 4.30
N PHE A 91 -3.40 -12.10 4.33
CA PHE A 91 -2.86 -13.30 3.70
C PHE A 91 -2.11 -14.14 4.73
N GLN A 92 -2.20 -15.45 4.61
CA GLN A 92 -1.52 -16.39 5.50
C GLN A 92 -0.84 -17.50 4.73
N ILE A 93 0.45 -17.69 4.98
CA ILE A 93 1.20 -18.86 4.54
C ILE A 93 1.35 -19.78 5.74
N SER A 94 0.99 -21.05 5.57
CA SER A 94 1.06 -22.06 6.64
C SER A 94 1.88 -23.27 6.22
N LEU A 95 2.70 -23.76 7.15
CA LEU A 95 3.51 -24.95 7.01
C LEU A 95 3.57 -25.74 8.33
N ARG A 96 2.79 -26.84 8.43
CA ARG A 96 2.86 -27.78 9.58
C ARG A 96 2.84 -27.06 10.94
N GLY A 97 1.86 -26.18 11.17
CA GLY A 97 1.73 -25.42 12.42
C GLY A 97 2.62 -24.18 12.56
N ARG A 98 3.40 -23.86 11.54
CA ARG A 98 4.13 -22.59 11.40
C ARG A 98 3.33 -21.66 10.52
N LEU A 99 3.26 -20.39 10.91
CA LEU A 99 2.42 -19.40 10.26
C LEU A 99 3.22 -18.15 9.94
N LEU A 100 3.08 -17.67 8.71
CA LEU A 100 3.51 -16.34 8.30
C LEU A 100 2.24 -15.59 7.84
N GLN A 101 1.88 -14.56 8.59
CA GLN A 101 0.69 -13.74 8.35
C GLN A 101 1.09 -12.36 7.88
N VAL A 102 0.39 -11.87 6.89
CA VAL A 102 0.55 -10.53 6.34
C VAL A 102 -0.79 -9.82 6.42
N GLU A 103 -0.86 -8.82 7.26
CA GLU A 103 -2.04 -7.95 7.42
C GLU A 103 -1.71 -6.57 6.86
N PHE A 104 -2.62 -5.98 6.10
CA PHE A 104 -2.42 -4.64 5.55
C PHE A 104 -3.75 -3.92 5.33
N ARG A 105 -3.66 -2.60 5.31
CA ARG A 105 -4.78 -1.68 5.06
C ARG A 105 -4.33 -0.43 4.34
N SER A 106 -5.28 0.33 3.85
CA SER A 106 -5.03 1.65 3.27
C SER A 106 -4.59 2.66 4.31
N THR A 107 -3.87 3.67 3.85
CA THR A 107 -3.62 4.89 4.60
C THR A 107 -4.89 5.74 4.66
N ASP A 108 -5.08 6.49 5.75
CA ASP A 108 -6.21 7.41 5.90
C ASP A 108 -6.10 8.61 4.93
N GLU A 109 -4.88 8.97 4.56
CA GLU A 109 -4.58 9.99 3.57
C GLU A 109 -4.22 9.36 2.22
N MET A 110 -4.25 10.16 1.15
CA MET A 110 -3.83 9.71 -0.18
C MET A 110 -2.42 9.10 -0.16
N TYR A 111 -1.50 9.73 0.56
CA TYR A 111 -0.14 9.25 0.84
C TYR A 111 0.21 9.50 2.30
N SER A 112 0.88 8.55 2.96
CA SER A 112 1.47 8.76 4.28
C SER A 112 2.99 8.70 4.24
N ARG A 113 3.66 9.37 5.19
CA ARG A 113 5.11 9.36 5.41
C ARG A 113 5.47 9.21 6.89
N GLU A 114 4.48 8.97 7.74
CA GLU A 114 4.67 9.03 9.19
C GLU A 114 5.63 7.96 9.71
N ASP A 115 5.53 6.75 9.15
CA ASP A 115 6.19 5.57 9.68
C ASP A 115 7.29 5.01 8.79
N PHE A 116 7.45 5.56 7.59
CA PHE A 116 8.43 5.10 6.62
C PHE A 116 9.04 6.25 5.82
N ARG A 117 10.31 6.11 5.43
CA ARG A 117 11.06 7.14 4.70
C ARG A 117 10.54 7.48 3.29
N LYS A 118 9.81 6.55 2.67
CA LYS A 118 9.17 6.77 1.36
C LYS A 118 7.67 7.00 1.56
N PRO A 119 7.00 7.78 0.69
CA PRO A 119 5.55 7.84 0.68
C PRO A 119 4.96 6.45 0.45
N TYR A 120 3.93 6.09 1.18
CA TYR A 120 3.25 4.82 1.04
C TYR A 120 1.72 5.00 1.02
N ILE A 121 1.02 4.05 0.41
CA ILE A 121 -0.44 4.04 0.20
C ILE A 121 -1.13 2.89 0.93
N LEU A 122 -0.39 1.78 1.19
CA LEU A 122 -0.84 0.69 2.06
C LEU A 122 0.25 0.45 3.10
N HIS A 123 -0.17 0.03 4.28
CA HIS A 123 0.73 -0.34 5.36
C HIS A 123 0.17 -1.49 6.18
N GLY A 124 1.03 -2.16 6.92
CA GLY A 124 0.60 -3.27 7.74
C GLY A 124 1.73 -3.93 8.50
N THR A 125 1.54 -5.20 8.82
CA THR A 125 2.50 -6.02 9.54
C THR A 125 2.62 -7.40 8.91
N ALA A 126 3.84 -7.92 8.90
CA ALA A 126 4.12 -9.33 8.66
C ALA A 126 4.53 -9.97 9.98
N ARG A 127 3.86 -11.06 10.35
CA ARG A 127 4.10 -11.79 11.60
C ARG A 127 4.46 -13.23 11.30
N SER A 128 5.55 -13.70 11.90
CA SER A 128 5.97 -15.09 11.81
C SER A 128 5.95 -15.74 13.19
N PHE A 129 5.27 -16.88 13.33
CA PHE A 129 5.11 -17.57 14.61
C PHE A 129 4.77 -19.05 14.45
N ASN A 130 5.05 -19.82 15.49
CA ASN A 130 4.61 -21.19 15.71
C ASN A 130 4.01 -21.29 17.13
N GLN A 131 3.46 -22.45 17.50
CA GLN A 131 2.84 -22.64 18.81
C GLN A 131 3.81 -22.31 19.96
N GLU A 132 5.07 -22.76 19.90
CA GLU A 132 6.07 -22.50 20.91
C GLU A 132 6.40 -21.01 21.05
N SER A 133 6.49 -20.28 19.92
CA SER A 133 6.74 -18.84 19.94
C SER A 133 5.57 -18.05 20.52
N LEU A 134 4.33 -18.50 20.30
CA LEU A 134 3.13 -17.91 20.89
C LEU A 134 3.12 -18.10 22.42
N GLU A 135 3.40 -19.32 22.91
CA GLU A 135 3.47 -19.62 24.34
C GLU A 135 4.56 -18.80 25.06
N ARG A 136 5.67 -18.51 24.37
CA ARG A 136 6.78 -17.71 24.90
C ARG A 136 6.66 -16.22 24.63
N ASN A 137 5.57 -15.77 24.01
CA ASN A 137 5.36 -14.38 23.56
C ASN A 137 6.54 -13.85 22.70
N ARG A 138 7.06 -14.67 21.78
CA ARG A 138 8.20 -14.38 20.91
C ARG A 138 7.81 -14.44 19.43
N MET A 139 6.83 -13.65 19.05
CA MET A 139 6.47 -13.50 17.64
C MET A 139 7.47 -12.60 16.91
N GLY A 140 7.87 -13.02 15.71
CA GLY A 140 8.49 -12.11 14.77
C GLY A 140 7.45 -11.16 14.20
N GLU A 141 7.65 -9.86 14.35
CA GLU A 141 6.78 -8.86 13.76
C GLU A 141 7.61 -7.79 13.06
N GLN A 142 7.23 -7.47 11.85
CA GLN A 142 7.85 -6.41 11.05
C GLN A 142 6.76 -5.58 10.39
N ARG A 143 7.02 -4.29 10.24
CA ARG A 143 6.12 -3.38 9.52
C ARG A 143 6.33 -3.54 8.03
N ILE A 144 5.26 -3.41 7.26
CA ILE A 144 5.31 -3.47 5.80
C ILE A 144 4.63 -2.24 5.19
N PHE A 145 5.14 -1.82 4.04
CA PHE A 145 4.71 -0.60 3.36
C PHE A 145 4.66 -0.81 1.86
N CYS A 146 3.55 -0.43 1.23
CA CYS A 146 3.40 -0.38 -0.22
C CYS A 146 3.64 1.04 -0.70
N CYS A 147 4.70 1.23 -1.46
CA CYS A 147 5.13 2.53 -1.95
C CYS A 147 4.86 2.65 -3.46
N PRO A 148 4.27 3.76 -3.93
CA PRO A 148 4.17 4.03 -5.35
C PRO A 148 5.55 4.15 -6.02
N ALA A 149 5.69 3.52 -7.18
CA ALA A 149 6.90 3.54 -8.01
C ALA A 149 6.50 3.83 -9.47
N GLY A 150 6.23 5.10 -9.79
CA GLY A 150 5.72 5.51 -11.09
C GLY A 150 4.30 4.99 -11.34
N LYS A 151 4.14 4.04 -12.28
CA LYS A 151 2.86 3.39 -12.62
C LYS A 151 2.63 2.06 -11.90
N SER A 152 3.56 1.65 -11.05
CA SER A 152 3.54 0.41 -10.29
C SER A 152 3.68 0.68 -8.80
N THR A 153 3.77 -0.38 -8.02
CA THR A 153 4.00 -0.34 -6.57
C THR A 153 5.17 -1.24 -6.20
N GLU A 154 5.77 -0.98 -5.04
CA GLU A 154 6.81 -1.80 -4.45
C GLU A 154 6.51 -2.01 -2.98
N TRP A 155 6.63 -3.23 -2.50
CA TRP A 155 6.49 -3.56 -1.10
C TRP A 155 7.84 -3.58 -0.38
N PHE A 156 7.86 -2.98 0.80
CA PHE A 156 9.03 -2.93 1.69
C PHE A 156 8.65 -3.47 3.06
N PHE A 157 9.64 -4.08 3.73
CA PHE A 157 9.56 -4.36 5.16
C PHE A 157 10.46 -3.41 5.95
N PHE A 158 10.12 -3.22 7.22
CA PHE A 158 10.91 -2.51 8.21
C PHE A 158 10.87 -3.27 9.54
N ASP A 159 12.03 -3.71 10.01
CA ASP A 159 12.22 -4.31 11.32
C ASP A 159 12.65 -3.24 12.31
N ALA A 160 11.74 -2.85 13.21
CA ALA A 160 11.98 -1.81 14.20
C ALA A 160 13.04 -2.16 15.25
N ARG A 161 13.35 -3.46 15.45
CA ARG A 161 14.36 -3.91 16.41
C ARG A 161 15.78 -3.79 15.85
N THR A 162 15.94 -4.07 14.57
CA THR A 162 17.26 -4.09 13.91
C THR A 162 17.47 -2.89 12.98
N TYR A 163 16.43 -2.06 12.78
CA TYR A 163 16.38 -0.95 11.83
C TYR A 163 16.69 -1.38 10.37
N ARG A 164 16.50 -2.66 10.07
CA ARG A 164 16.67 -3.20 8.72
C ARG A 164 15.44 -2.93 7.89
N THR A 165 15.67 -2.58 6.63
CA THR A 165 14.63 -2.44 5.62
C THR A 165 15.08 -3.10 4.33
N GLY A 166 14.14 -3.58 3.56
CA GLY A 166 14.38 -4.19 2.25
C GLY A 166 13.08 -4.41 1.51
N HIS A 167 13.16 -4.96 0.30
CA HIS A 167 11.98 -5.35 -0.45
C HIS A 167 11.32 -6.58 0.18
N LEU A 168 9.98 -6.54 0.25
CA LEU A 168 9.18 -7.71 0.58
C LEU A 168 8.97 -8.50 -0.72
N ASN A 169 9.70 -9.60 -0.84
CA ASN A 169 9.75 -10.50 -1.99
C ASN A 169 9.86 -11.96 -1.52
N SER A 170 10.05 -12.89 -2.45
CA SER A 170 10.21 -14.32 -2.12
C SER A 170 11.39 -14.60 -1.19
N ASP A 171 12.52 -13.89 -1.31
CA ASP A 171 13.69 -14.06 -0.42
C ASP A 171 13.35 -13.63 1.02
N TYR A 172 12.57 -12.55 1.17
CA TYR A 172 12.07 -12.13 2.47
C TYR A 172 11.16 -13.19 3.11
N LEU A 173 10.20 -13.73 2.33
CA LEU A 173 9.30 -14.78 2.83
C LEU A 173 10.05 -16.05 3.21
N ALA A 174 11.06 -16.43 2.42
CA ALA A 174 11.95 -17.57 2.73
C ALA A 174 12.67 -17.35 4.06
N ALA A 175 13.30 -16.19 4.25
CA ALA A 175 14.02 -15.86 5.48
C ALA A 175 13.12 -15.86 6.73
N GLU A 176 11.87 -15.37 6.60
CA GLU A 176 10.91 -15.41 7.71
C GLU A 176 10.42 -16.83 8.02
N LEU A 177 10.22 -17.67 6.99
CA LEU A 177 9.84 -19.06 7.19
C LEU A 177 10.99 -19.91 7.75
N GLU A 178 12.25 -19.70 7.32
CA GLU A 178 13.45 -20.35 7.85
C GLU A 178 13.63 -20.12 9.35
N ARG A 179 13.27 -18.94 9.85
CA ARG A 179 13.33 -18.65 11.30
C ARG A 179 12.36 -19.45 12.14
N LEU A 180 11.37 -20.07 11.51
CA LEU A 180 10.36 -20.89 12.18
C LEU A 180 10.70 -22.39 12.13
N LEU A 181 11.68 -22.79 11.31
CA LEU A 181 12.12 -24.19 11.17
C LEU A 181 13.10 -24.58 12.24
#